data_451f7e5f55934c0146ba0b59d70acb77
#
_entry.id   451f7e5f55934c0146ba0b59d70acb77
#
_cell.length_a   1.000
_cell.length_b   1.000
_cell.length_c   1.000
_cell.angle_alpha   90.00
_cell.angle_beta   90.00
_cell.angle_gamma   90.00
#
_symmetry.space_group_name_H-M   'P 1'
#
loop_
_entity.id
_entity.type
_entity.pdbx_description
1 polymer ?
#
loop_
_entity_poly.entity_id
_entity_poly.type
_entity_poly.pdbx_seq_one_letter_code
_entity_poly.pdbx_strand_id
1 'polypeptide(L)'
;MNFVFISPQFPKSYWNFCDRLKKNGVNVLGIGDTPYDALSPELRGSLTEYYKVNSLENYDEKVRAMGYFIFKYGKIDWLESNNEYWLESDAALRTDFNITTGMQNAHIRDFKAKSAMKAFYEKAGVPTARYYVIENDGGAYDFAHRVGYPVIVKPDIGVGASATYRLNSDEKLAFFLSHRDGTIYIMEEFVNGTIESYD
;
A
#
# COMPACT_ATOMS: atom_id res chain seq x y z
N MET A 1 11.43 -22.51 6.15
CA MET A 1 11.23 -21.14 5.65
C MET A 1 10.64 -20.31 6.77
N ASN A 2 11.21 -19.10 6.99
CA ASN A 2 10.74 -18.15 8.01
C ASN A 2 10.02 -17.00 7.31
N PHE A 3 8.75 -16.85 7.62
CA PHE A 3 7.88 -15.81 7.06
C PHE A 3 7.46 -14.85 8.16
N VAL A 4 7.79 -13.56 8.02
CA VAL A 4 7.31 -12.53 8.93
C VAL A 4 6.03 -11.93 8.37
N PHE A 5 4.96 -11.96 9.16
CA PHE A 5 3.68 -11.34 8.81
C PHE A 5 3.46 -10.09 9.67
N ILE A 6 3.40 -8.92 9.02
CA ILE A 6 3.12 -7.63 9.67
C ILE A 6 1.62 -7.42 9.78
N SER A 7 1.14 -7.02 10.96
CA SER A 7 -0.29 -6.77 11.22
C SER A 7 -1.20 -7.99 10.94
N PRO A 8 -0.88 -9.21 11.42
CA PRO A 8 -1.67 -10.40 11.10
C PRO A 8 -3.10 -10.36 11.67
N GLN A 9 -3.38 -9.46 12.62
CA GLN A 9 -4.69 -9.30 13.26
C GLN A 9 -5.68 -8.46 12.44
N PHE A 10 -5.22 -7.75 11.41
CA PHE A 10 -6.07 -6.88 10.61
C PHE A 10 -5.73 -6.92 9.11
N PRO A 11 -6.72 -7.13 8.25
CA PRO A 11 -8.13 -7.52 8.51
C PRO A 11 -8.29 -8.84 9.30
N LYS A 12 -9.45 -8.99 9.96
CA LYS A 12 -9.71 -10.17 10.81
C LYS A 12 -9.60 -11.51 10.09
N SER A 13 -9.70 -11.53 8.75
CA SER A 13 -9.58 -12.74 7.92
C SER A 13 -8.12 -13.17 7.66
N TYR A 14 -7.12 -12.37 8.03
CA TYR A 14 -5.72 -12.64 7.69
C TYR A 14 -5.12 -13.84 8.40
N TRP A 15 -5.73 -14.34 9.49
CA TRP A 15 -5.34 -15.62 10.06
C TRP A 15 -5.39 -16.78 9.04
N ASN A 16 -6.22 -16.67 7.99
CA ASN A 16 -6.29 -17.68 6.93
C ASN A 16 -4.95 -17.80 6.17
N PHE A 17 -4.29 -16.68 5.87
CA PHE A 17 -2.95 -16.70 5.25
C PHE A 17 -1.94 -17.35 6.18
N CYS A 18 -1.94 -16.97 7.46
CA CYS A 18 -1.08 -17.55 8.48
C CYS A 18 -1.30 -19.07 8.62
N ASP A 19 -2.55 -19.52 8.66
CA ASP A 19 -2.91 -20.94 8.75
C ASP A 19 -2.41 -21.73 7.53
N ARG A 20 -2.59 -21.19 6.32
CA ARG A 20 -2.11 -21.86 5.10
C ARG A 20 -0.60 -21.95 5.03
N LEU A 21 0.10 -20.89 5.40
CA LEU A 21 1.56 -20.89 5.51
C LEU A 21 2.03 -21.96 6.51
N LYS A 22 1.46 -21.97 7.73
CA LYS A 22 1.82 -22.93 8.77
C LYS A 22 1.55 -24.37 8.36
N LYS A 23 0.41 -24.65 7.73
CA LYS A 23 0.08 -25.98 7.19
C LYS A 23 1.03 -26.45 6.09
N ASN A 24 1.71 -25.53 5.42
CA ASN A 24 2.76 -25.82 4.45
C ASN A 24 4.17 -25.88 5.09
N GLY A 25 4.27 -26.00 6.41
CA GLY A 25 5.53 -26.16 7.11
C GLY A 25 6.37 -24.88 7.23
N VAL A 26 5.73 -23.71 7.10
CA VAL A 26 6.38 -22.41 7.24
C VAL A 26 6.34 -21.95 8.70
N ASN A 27 7.44 -21.42 9.22
CA ASN A 27 7.45 -20.68 10.48
C ASN A 27 6.80 -19.32 10.26
N VAL A 28 5.60 -19.11 10.78
CA VAL A 28 4.85 -17.87 10.66
C VAL A 28 5.08 -17.00 11.88
N LEU A 29 5.81 -15.91 11.70
CA LEU A 29 6.29 -15.02 12.75
C LEU A 29 5.52 -13.70 12.67
N GLY A 30 4.55 -13.50 13.56
CA GLY A 30 3.69 -12.32 13.55
C GLY A 30 4.31 -11.12 14.26
N ILE A 31 4.25 -9.92 13.68
CA ILE A 31 4.51 -8.64 14.35
C ILE A 31 3.23 -7.83 14.35
N GLY A 32 2.76 -7.44 15.54
CA GLY A 32 1.54 -6.65 15.68
C GLY A 32 1.51 -5.86 16.98
N ASP A 33 0.56 -4.92 17.07
CA ASP A 33 0.40 -4.04 18.22
C ASP A 33 -0.76 -4.45 19.16
N THR A 34 -1.52 -5.45 18.76
CA THR A 34 -2.59 -6.02 19.61
C THR A 34 -1.98 -6.92 20.68
N PRO A 35 -2.43 -6.84 21.95
CA PRO A 35 -2.01 -7.81 22.98
C PRO A 35 -2.31 -9.25 22.57
N TYR A 36 -1.39 -10.16 22.88
CA TYR A 36 -1.50 -11.58 22.49
C TYR A 36 -2.83 -12.22 22.90
N ASP A 37 -3.29 -11.93 24.12
CA ASP A 37 -4.54 -12.48 24.65
C ASP A 37 -5.80 -11.95 23.96
N ALA A 38 -5.69 -10.80 23.28
CA ALA A 38 -6.77 -10.19 22.49
C ALA A 38 -6.79 -10.68 21.02
N LEU A 39 -5.78 -11.45 20.59
CA LEU A 39 -5.79 -12.09 19.28
C LEU A 39 -6.86 -13.19 19.23
N SER A 40 -7.47 -13.39 18.06
CA SER A 40 -8.41 -14.51 17.91
C SER A 40 -7.74 -15.87 18.14
N PRO A 41 -8.47 -16.87 18.63
CA PRO A 41 -7.93 -18.23 18.80
C PRO A 41 -7.35 -18.80 17.50
N GLU A 42 -8.00 -18.52 16.37
CA GLU A 42 -7.57 -18.97 15.05
C GLU A 42 -6.21 -18.37 14.69
N LEU A 43 -6.03 -17.05 14.91
CA LEU A 43 -4.76 -16.39 14.62
C LEU A 43 -3.65 -16.92 15.55
N ARG A 44 -3.91 -17.03 16.85
CA ARG A 44 -2.95 -17.60 17.80
C ARG A 44 -2.50 -19.02 17.40
N GLY A 45 -3.47 -19.84 16.97
CA GLY A 45 -3.18 -21.19 16.48
C GLY A 45 -2.39 -21.24 15.17
N SER A 46 -2.50 -20.19 14.37
CA SER A 46 -1.87 -20.09 13.04
C SER A 46 -0.45 -19.51 13.05
N LEU A 47 -0.04 -18.87 14.14
CA LEU A 47 1.30 -18.33 14.30
C LEU A 47 2.26 -19.35 14.93
N THR A 48 3.53 -19.31 14.56
CA THR A 48 4.63 -19.98 15.25
C THR A 48 5.03 -19.17 16.47
N GLU A 49 5.13 -17.86 16.30
CA GLU A 49 5.41 -16.91 17.36
C GLU A 49 4.82 -15.54 17.02
N TYR A 50 4.56 -14.74 18.05
CA TYR A 50 4.06 -13.38 17.94
C TYR A 50 4.90 -12.41 18.76
N TYR A 51 5.40 -11.37 18.12
CA TYR A 51 6.10 -10.27 18.78
C TYR A 51 5.19 -9.06 18.84
N LYS A 52 4.83 -8.65 20.07
CA LYS A 52 4.02 -7.46 20.31
C LYS A 52 4.90 -6.21 20.30
N VAL A 53 4.59 -5.26 19.43
CA VAL A 53 5.11 -3.87 19.45
C VAL A 53 4.09 -2.94 20.11
N ASN A 54 4.50 -1.74 20.55
CA ASN A 54 3.55 -0.76 21.09
C ASN A 54 2.77 -0.08 19.97
N SER A 55 3.40 0.17 18.84
CA SER A 55 2.79 0.71 17.64
C SER A 55 3.48 0.18 16.40
N LEU A 56 2.70 -0.29 15.43
CA LEU A 56 3.20 -0.67 14.10
C LEU A 56 3.68 0.54 13.28
N GLU A 57 3.29 1.78 13.66
CA GLU A 57 3.84 3.01 13.07
C GLU A 57 5.29 3.26 13.49
N ASN A 58 5.71 2.73 14.64
CA ASN A 58 7.07 2.86 15.11
C ASN A 58 7.99 1.87 14.38
N TYR A 59 8.76 2.40 13.41
CA TYR A 59 9.67 1.59 12.60
C TYR A 59 10.74 0.89 13.43
N ASP A 60 11.33 1.57 14.42
CA ASP A 60 12.38 1.02 15.28
C ASP A 60 11.90 -0.19 16.10
N GLU A 61 10.63 -0.20 16.52
CA GLU A 61 10.07 -1.35 17.21
C GLU A 61 9.94 -2.56 16.27
N LYS A 62 9.57 -2.34 15.00
CA LYS A 62 9.56 -3.41 13.99
C LYS A 62 10.97 -3.94 13.71
N VAL A 63 11.97 -3.05 13.63
CA VAL A 63 13.39 -3.44 13.49
C VAL A 63 13.85 -4.32 14.64
N ARG A 64 13.50 -3.99 15.90
CA ARG A 64 13.82 -4.82 17.08
C ARG A 64 13.13 -6.19 17.01
N ALA A 65 11.86 -6.24 16.59
CA ALA A 65 11.13 -7.49 16.40
C ALA A 65 11.79 -8.37 15.34
N MET A 66 12.21 -7.77 14.21
CA MET A 66 12.97 -8.46 13.16
C MET A 66 14.29 -9.02 13.68
N GLY A 67 15.06 -8.21 14.42
CA GLY A 67 16.31 -8.65 15.05
C GLY A 67 16.10 -9.83 16.01
N TYR A 68 15.04 -9.79 16.80
CA TYR A 68 14.67 -10.90 17.69
C TYR A 68 14.35 -12.18 16.92
N PHE A 69 13.54 -12.08 15.86
CA PHE A 69 13.20 -13.26 15.05
C PHE A 69 14.42 -13.85 14.32
N ILE A 70 15.30 -12.98 13.79
CA ILE A 70 16.53 -13.44 13.16
C ILE A 70 17.45 -14.13 14.16
N PHE A 71 17.59 -13.60 15.36
CA PHE A 71 18.36 -14.24 16.43
C PHE A 71 17.83 -15.63 16.77
N LYS A 72 16.51 -15.79 16.83
CA LYS A 72 15.87 -17.04 17.28
C LYS A 72 15.69 -18.07 16.17
N TYR A 73 15.33 -17.64 14.96
CA TYR A 73 14.93 -18.51 13.85
C TYR A 73 15.90 -18.49 12.67
N GLY A 74 16.91 -17.63 12.71
CA GLY A 74 17.82 -17.41 11.60
C GLY A 74 17.26 -16.50 10.54
N LYS A 75 17.76 -16.62 9.31
CA LYS A 75 17.39 -15.78 8.18
C LYS A 75 15.87 -15.76 7.96
N ILE A 76 15.34 -14.56 7.75
CA ILE A 76 13.96 -14.39 7.28
C ILE A 76 13.95 -14.51 5.75
N ASP A 77 13.10 -15.41 5.25
CA ASP A 77 12.99 -15.69 3.81
C ASP A 77 11.95 -14.82 3.13
N TRP A 78 10.90 -14.40 3.85
CA TRP A 78 9.81 -13.58 3.34
C TRP A 78 9.24 -12.67 4.42
N LEU A 79 8.84 -11.47 4.03
CA LEU A 79 8.13 -10.51 4.88
C LEU A 79 6.98 -9.90 4.08
N GLU A 80 5.78 -9.85 4.65
CA GLU A 80 4.60 -9.29 3.99
C GLU A 80 3.53 -8.89 5.02
N SER A 81 2.74 -7.87 4.69
CA SER A 81 1.53 -7.49 5.42
C SER A 81 0.25 -7.83 4.67
N ASN A 82 0.33 -8.05 3.36
CA ASN A 82 -0.82 -8.11 2.45
C ASN A 82 -1.73 -6.87 2.54
N ASN A 83 -1.18 -5.71 2.89
CA ASN A 83 -1.94 -4.49 3.14
C ASN A 83 -1.25 -3.28 2.50
N GLU A 84 -1.97 -2.59 1.61
CA GLU A 84 -1.46 -1.43 0.89
C GLU A 84 -0.92 -0.33 1.84
N TYR A 85 -1.51 -0.20 3.04
CA TYR A 85 -1.06 0.77 4.03
C TYR A 85 0.40 0.55 4.46
N TRP A 86 0.84 -0.70 4.59
CA TRP A 86 2.17 -1.05 5.08
C TRP A 86 3.22 -1.24 3.99
N LEU A 87 2.89 -1.12 2.71
CA LEU A 87 3.79 -1.44 1.59
C LEU A 87 5.18 -0.79 1.69
N GLU A 88 5.26 0.51 2.06
CA GLU A 88 6.53 1.21 2.19
C GLU A 88 7.34 0.71 3.39
N SER A 89 6.66 0.48 4.52
CA SER A 89 7.27 -0.08 5.72
C SER A 89 7.78 -1.51 5.49
N ASP A 90 7.01 -2.32 4.78
CA ASP A 90 7.41 -3.68 4.41
C ASP A 90 8.63 -3.66 3.49
N ALA A 91 8.66 -2.78 2.50
CA ALA A 91 9.79 -2.60 1.60
C ALA A 91 11.04 -2.11 2.32
N ALA A 92 10.89 -1.20 3.30
CA ALA A 92 11.97 -0.73 4.15
C ALA A 92 12.58 -1.89 4.96
N LEU A 93 11.75 -2.68 5.65
CA LEU A 93 12.23 -3.84 6.41
C LEU A 93 12.90 -4.88 5.50
N ARG A 94 12.35 -5.16 4.30
CA ARG A 94 13.01 -6.07 3.36
C ARG A 94 14.39 -5.56 2.94
N THR A 95 14.51 -4.26 2.69
CA THR A 95 15.78 -3.63 2.30
C THR A 95 16.79 -3.69 3.44
N ASP A 96 16.42 -3.27 4.64
CA ASP A 96 17.30 -3.18 5.80
C ASP A 96 17.80 -4.57 6.27
N PHE A 97 16.97 -5.60 6.13
CA PHE A 97 17.32 -6.96 6.52
C PHE A 97 17.72 -7.88 5.35
N ASN A 98 17.96 -7.30 4.15
CA ASN A 98 18.35 -8.02 2.94
C ASN A 98 17.44 -9.22 2.63
N ILE A 99 16.11 -9.02 2.78
CA ILE A 99 15.10 -9.98 2.35
C ILE A 99 14.82 -9.73 0.88
N THR A 100 15.37 -10.55 0.01
CA THR A 100 15.35 -10.34 -1.44
C THR A 100 14.05 -10.77 -2.13
N THR A 101 13.14 -11.37 -1.39
CA THR A 101 11.79 -11.71 -1.85
C THR A 101 10.84 -10.52 -1.65
N GLY A 102 10.06 -10.18 -2.67
CA GLY A 102 9.16 -9.03 -2.63
C GLY A 102 9.84 -7.70 -2.98
N MET A 103 9.07 -6.62 -2.99
CA MET A 103 9.53 -5.29 -3.41
C MET A 103 10.39 -4.62 -2.35
N GLN A 104 11.49 -4.02 -2.83
CA GLN A 104 12.45 -3.25 -2.04
C GLN A 104 12.13 -1.75 -2.12
N ASN A 105 12.75 -0.93 -1.26
CA ASN A 105 12.57 0.53 -1.27
C ASN A 105 12.83 1.17 -2.64
N ALA A 106 13.76 0.63 -3.42
CA ALA A 106 14.09 1.17 -4.74
C ALA A 106 12.90 1.13 -5.73
N HIS A 107 11.93 0.25 -5.50
CA HIS A 107 10.85 -0.02 -6.47
C HIS A 107 9.44 0.14 -5.88
N ILE A 108 9.30 0.29 -4.56
CA ILE A 108 7.95 0.29 -3.94
C ILE A 108 7.08 1.44 -4.41
N ARG A 109 7.66 2.59 -4.73
CA ARG A 109 6.95 3.75 -5.24
C ARG A 109 6.22 3.46 -6.55
N ASP A 110 6.81 2.60 -7.40
CA ASP A 110 6.26 2.20 -8.69
C ASP A 110 4.94 1.42 -8.55
N PHE A 111 4.69 0.88 -7.35
CA PHE A 111 3.48 0.13 -7.01
C PHE A 111 2.51 0.90 -6.12
N LYS A 112 2.90 2.06 -5.63
CA LYS A 112 2.08 2.86 -4.70
C LYS A 112 1.62 4.19 -5.28
N ALA A 113 2.46 4.86 -6.07
CA ALA A 113 2.10 6.10 -6.75
C ALA A 113 1.33 5.80 -8.05
N LYS A 114 0.11 6.33 -8.17
CA LYS A 114 -0.74 6.12 -9.36
C LYS A 114 -0.09 6.63 -10.64
N SER A 115 0.61 7.76 -10.56
CA SER A 115 1.37 8.33 -11.68
C SER A 115 2.51 7.39 -12.12
N ALA A 116 3.25 6.81 -11.17
CA ALA A 116 4.32 5.89 -11.48
C ALA A 116 3.79 4.58 -12.10
N MET A 117 2.71 4.00 -11.54
CA MET A 117 2.05 2.83 -12.14
C MET A 117 1.64 3.08 -13.59
N LYS A 118 1.06 4.27 -13.88
CA LYS A 118 0.63 4.61 -15.26
C LYS A 118 1.81 4.67 -16.23
N ALA A 119 2.96 5.16 -15.81
CA ALA A 119 4.16 5.15 -16.64
C ALA A 119 4.60 3.72 -17.04
N PHE A 120 4.44 2.74 -16.13
CA PHE A 120 4.68 1.34 -16.46
C PHE A 120 3.64 0.78 -17.43
N TYR A 121 2.36 1.10 -17.27
CA TYR A 121 1.31 0.69 -18.19
C TYR A 121 1.54 1.26 -19.59
N GLU A 122 1.88 2.55 -19.71
CA GLU A 122 2.22 3.19 -20.97
C GLU A 122 3.40 2.48 -21.66
N LYS A 123 4.47 2.20 -20.91
CA LYS A 123 5.64 1.45 -21.41
C LYS A 123 5.28 0.04 -21.87
N ALA A 124 4.32 -0.59 -21.21
CA ALA A 124 3.82 -1.92 -21.58
C ALA A 124 2.78 -1.90 -22.71
N GLY A 125 2.39 -0.72 -23.22
CA GLY A 125 1.35 -0.58 -24.24
C GLY A 125 -0.07 -0.82 -23.71
N VAL A 126 -0.27 -0.77 -22.38
CA VAL A 126 -1.58 -0.94 -21.76
C VAL A 126 -2.24 0.44 -21.66
N PRO A 127 -3.41 0.64 -22.30
CA PRO A 127 -4.10 1.93 -22.23
C PRO A 127 -4.58 2.25 -20.83
N THR A 128 -4.38 3.51 -20.41
CA THR A 128 -4.88 4.04 -19.14
C THR A 128 -5.61 5.35 -19.38
N ALA A 129 -6.44 5.78 -18.44
CA ALA A 129 -6.99 7.13 -18.46
C ALA A 129 -5.85 8.15 -18.57
N ARG A 130 -5.99 9.13 -19.49
CA ARG A 130 -5.05 10.26 -19.59
C ARG A 130 -4.96 10.97 -18.25
N TYR A 131 -3.80 11.46 -17.88
CA TYR A 131 -3.59 12.04 -16.56
C TYR A 131 -2.62 13.23 -16.58
N TYR A 132 -2.66 13.98 -15.50
CA TYR A 132 -1.73 15.05 -15.18
C TYR A 132 -1.48 15.04 -13.66
N VAL A 133 -0.23 15.00 -13.24
CA VAL A 133 0.13 15.27 -11.83
C VAL A 133 0.07 16.76 -11.61
N ILE A 134 -0.74 17.23 -10.67
CA ILE A 134 -0.99 18.67 -10.48
C ILE A 134 0.25 19.35 -9.90
N GLU A 135 1.10 19.87 -10.76
CA GLU A 135 2.29 20.64 -10.38
C GLU A 135 1.94 22.13 -10.17
N ASN A 136 1.05 22.68 -10.99
CA ASN A 136 0.59 24.06 -10.92
C ASN A 136 -0.83 24.20 -11.45
N ASP A 137 -1.46 25.33 -11.14
CA ASP A 137 -2.86 25.57 -11.49
C ASP A 137 -3.07 25.71 -13.00
N GLY A 138 -2.16 26.40 -13.71
CA GLY A 138 -2.25 26.55 -15.17
C GLY A 138 -2.27 25.21 -15.89
N GLY A 139 -1.35 24.30 -15.55
CA GLY A 139 -1.32 22.96 -16.12
C GLY A 139 -2.56 22.12 -15.81
N ALA A 140 -3.20 22.35 -14.65
CA ALA A 140 -4.46 21.70 -14.30
C ALA A 140 -5.61 22.15 -15.21
N TYR A 141 -5.74 23.45 -15.49
CA TYR A 141 -6.72 23.96 -16.44
C TYR A 141 -6.44 23.48 -17.87
N ASP A 142 -5.20 23.55 -18.32
CA ASP A 142 -4.80 23.09 -19.67
C ASP A 142 -5.14 21.61 -19.87
N PHE A 143 -4.90 20.79 -18.84
CA PHE A 143 -5.28 19.38 -18.88
C PHE A 143 -6.80 19.21 -18.93
N ALA A 144 -7.55 19.86 -18.03
CA ALA A 144 -9.00 19.75 -17.97
C ALA A 144 -9.67 20.18 -19.30
N HIS A 145 -9.22 21.27 -19.90
CA HIS A 145 -9.72 21.74 -21.20
C HIS A 145 -9.38 20.79 -22.34
N ARG A 146 -8.20 20.15 -22.30
CA ARG A 146 -7.77 19.18 -23.32
C ARG A 146 -8.57 17.90 -23.29
N VAL A 147 -8.92 17.37 -22.09
CA VAL A 147 -9.63 16.10 -21.95
C VAL A 147 -11.14 16.27 -21.88
N GLY A 148 -11.61 17.46 -21.51
CA GLY A 148 -13.01 17.78 -21.25
C GLY A 148 -13.47 17.43 -19.83
N TYR A 149 -14.51 18.12 -19.37
CA TYR A 149 -15.14 17.79 -18.08
C TYR A 149 -16.14 16.63 -18.23
N PRO A 150 -16.37 15.86 -17.16
CA PRO A 150 -15.74 15.94 -15.85
C PRO A 150 -14.31 15.40 -15.84
N VAL A 151 -13.50 15.87 -14.89
CA VAL A 151 -12.22 15.26 -14.53
C VAL A 151 -12.29 14.67 -13.13
N ILE A 152 -11.45 13.67 -12.87
CA ILE A 152 -11.31 13.04 -11.55
C ILE A 152 -9.98 13.47 -10.95
N VAL A 153 -10.04 13.99 -9.72
CA VAL A 153 -8.84 14.36 -8.96
C VAL A 153 -8.76 13.51 -7.69
N LYS A 154 -7.59 12.94 -7.43
CA LYS A 154 -7.35 12.07 -6.27
C LYS A 154 -5.90 12.17 -5.83
N PRO A 155 -5.56 11.84 -4.56
CA PRO A 155 -4.17 11.75 -4.14
C PRO A 155 -3.38 10.77 -5.03
N ASP A 156 -2.17 11.14 -5.42
CA ASP A 156 -1.28 10.26 -6.19
C ASP A 156 -0.90 9.02 -5.36
N ILE A 157 -0.62 9.23 -4.07
CA ILE A 157 -0.42 8.16 -3.08
C ILE A 157 -1.59 8.21 -2.08
N GLY A 158 -2.22 7.07 -1.82
CA GLY A 158 -3.32 6.94 -0.88
C GLY A 158 -4.12 5.68 -1.12
N VAL A 159 -4.78 5.19 -0.06
CA VAL A 159 -5.57 3.96 -0.05
C VAL A 159 -7.06 4.26 -0.08
N GLY A 160 -7.80 3.41 -0.76
CA GLY A 160 -9.26 3.56 -0.90
C GLY A 160 -9.66 4.75 -1.76
N ALA A 161 -10.95 5.04 -1.83
CA ALA A 161 -11.50 6.17 -2.59
C ALA A 161 -11.55 7.48 -1.77
N SER A 162 -10.82 7.57 -0.66
CA SER A 162 -10.79 8.79 0.16
C SER A 162 -10.19 9.95 -0.64
N ALA A 163 -10.75 11.15 -0.46
CA ALA A 163 -10.32 12.36 -1.14
C ALA A 163 -10.32 12.27 -2.69
N THR A 164 -11.28 11.51 -3.27
CA THR A 164 -11.52 11.49 -4.72
C THR A 164 -12.60 12.49 -5.08
N TYR A 165 -12.29 13.42 -5.99
CA TYR A 165 -13.14 14.52 -6.39
C TYR A 165 -13.51 14.40 -7.87
N ARG A 166 -14.80 14.51 -8.18
CA ARG A 166 -15.29 14.69 -9.55
C ARG A 166 -15.56 16.16 -9.78
N LEU A 167 -14.78 16.77 -10.65
CA LEU A 167 -14.88 18.18 -10.99
C LEU A 167 -15.54 18.33 -12.35
N ASN A 168 -16.62 19.13 -12.42
CA ASN A 168 -17.46 19.21 -13.61
C ASN A 168 -17.32 20.53 -14.35
N SER A 169 -16.55 21.48 -13.84
CA SER A 169 -16.37 22.82 -14.44
C SER A 169 -15.12 23.51 -13.90
N ASP A 170 -14.74 24.61 -14.54
CA ASP A 170 -13.65 25.49 -14.12
C ASP A 170 -13.86 26.05 -12.72
N GLU A 171 -15.10 26.40 -12.33
CA GLU A 171 -15.38 26.91 -10.99
C GLU A 171 -15.10 25.84 -9.92
N LYS A 172 -15.46 24.56 -10.18
CA LYS A 172 -15.15 23.47 -9.28
C LYS A 172 -13.67 23.17 -9.21
N LEU A 173 -12.97 23.28 -10.34
CA LEU A 173 -11.52 23.14 -10.38
C LEU A 173 -10.84 24.28 -9.61
N ALA A 174 -11.25 25.54 -9.80
CA ALA A 174 -10.75 26.67 -9.04
C ALA A 174 -10.94 26.50 -7.53
N PHE A 175 -12.14 26.06 -7.13
CA PHE A 175 -12.43 25.80 -5.72
C PHE A 175 -11.50 24.71 -5.15
N PHE A 176 -11.33 23.59 -5.86
CA PHE A 176 -10.41 22.53 -5.44
C PHE A 176 -8.97 23.05 -5.31
N LEU A 177 -8.46 23.74 -6.34
CA LEU A 177 -7.08 24.23 -6.36
C LEU A 177 -6.78 25.21 -5.21
N SER A 178 -7.75 26.08 -4.88
CA SER A 178 -7.61 27.05 -3.78
C SER A 178 -7.70 26.45 -2.37
N HIS A 179 -8.26 25.26 -2.23
CA HIS A 179 -8.47 24.57 -0.94
C HIS A 179 -7.66 23.28 -0.77
N ARG A 180 -6.88 22.89 -1.79
CA ARG A 180 -6.02 21.70 -1.68
C ARG A 180 -4.95 21.93 -0.61
N ASP A 181 -4.63 20.86 0.08
CA ASP A 181 -3.49 20.80 1.02
C ASP A 181 -2.17 20.56 0.27
N GLY A 182 -1.10 20.26 0.99
CA GLY A 182 0.23 19.95 0.42
C GLY A 182 0.33 18.55 -0.21
N THR A 183 -0.78 17.83 -0.34
CA THR A 183 -0.82 16.51 -0.97
C THR A 183 -0.57 16.61 -2.48
N ILE A 184 0.21 15.69 -3.01
CA ILE A 184 0.37 15.54 -4.47
C ILE A 184 -0.88 14.88 -5.02
N TYR A 185 -1.56 15.56 -5.93
CA TYR A 185 -2.76 15.06 -6.58
C TYR A 185 -2.50 14.71 -8.05
N ILE A 186 -3.14 13.63 -8.50
CA ILE A 186 -3.25 13.27 -9.91
C ILE A 186 -4.66 13.61 -10.41
N MET A 187 -4.74 14.24 -11.57
CA MET A 187 -5.98 14.53 -12.30
C MET A 187 -6.08 13.58 -13.47
N GLU A 188 -7.24 12.96 -13.66
CA GLU A 188 -7.51 12.00 -14.72
C GLU A 188 -8.73 12.41 -15.54
N GLU A 189 -8.74 12.06 -16.82
CA GLU A 189 -9.97 12.11 -17.61
C GLU A 189 -11.02 11.16 -17.01
N PHE A 190 -12.28 11.51 -17.14
CA PHE A 190 -13.37 10.64 -16.73
C PHE A 190 -13.67 9.62 -17.83
N VAL A 191 -13.48 8.34 -17.51
CA VAL A 191 -13.79 7.24 -18.41
C VAL A 191 -15.17 6.68 -18.08
N ASN A 192 -16.08 6.68 -19.07
CA ASN A 192 -17.37 6.01 -18.95
C ASN A 192 -17.20 4.51 -19.23
N GLY A 193 -17.80 3.68 -18.40
CA GLY A 193 -17.76 2.23 -18.58
C GLY A 193 -18.31 1.48 -17.38
N THR A 194 -18.32 0.17 -17.48
CA THR A 194 -18.57 -0.73 -16.36
C THR A 194 -17.26 -0.99 -15.64
N ILE A 195 -17.29 -0.88 -14.31
CA ILE A 195 -16.11 -1.23 -13.49
C ILE A 195 -16.12 -2.73 -13.29
N GLU A 196 -15.03 -3.37 -13.68
CA GLU A 196 -14.80 -4.81 -13.48
C GLU A 196 -13.47 -5.00 -12.77
N SER A 197 -13.36 -6.04 -11.93
CA SER A 197 -12.09 -6.53 -11.39
C SER A 197 -11.76 -7.86 -12.05
N TYR A 198 -10.48 -8.10 -12.25
CA TYR A 198 -9.95 -9.38 -12.71
C TYR A 198 -9.00 -9.90 -11.63
N ASP A 199 -9.38 -11.00 -10.98
CA ASP A 199 -8.64 -11.66 -9.91
C ASP A 199 -8.10 -13.01 -10.34
#